data_5127b12513a97b61a03fdf23d4fb7244
#
_entry.id   5127b12513a97b61a03fdf23d4fb7244
#
_cell.length_a   1.000
_cell.length_b   1.000
_cell.length_c   1.000
_cell.angle_alpha   90.00
_cell.angle_beta   90.00
_cell.angle_gamma   90.00
#
_symmetry.space_group_name_H-M   'P 1'
#
loop_
_entity.id
_entity.type
_entity.pdbx_description
1 polymer ?
#
loop_
_entity_poly.entity_id
_entity_poly.type
_entity_poly.pdbx_seq_one_letter_code
_entity_poly.pdbx_strand_id
1 'polypeptide(L)'
;MVNIKSEVKGGICDAYVELNGSVRQIVEELGTAVQQMHDTMRRNDETHAAEFRYLFTQLVTDEHSPLWDEPDLVPSDKAKAAGDLIADMLRRGLPMDIIRKTMETMEAMGV
;
A
#
# COMPACT_ATOMS: atom_id res chain seq x y z
N MET A 1 -12.76 4.02 1.68
CA MET A 1 -12.79 3.04 2.80
C MET A 1 -12.26 1.70 2.33
N VAL A 2 -11.37 1.13 3.09
CA VAL A 2 -10.85 -0.22 2.86
C VAL A 2 -11.23 -1.08 4.07
N ASN A 3 -11.93 -2.17 3.81
CA ASN A 3 -12.29 -3.15 4.84
C ASN A 3 -11.86 -4.53 4.36
N ILE A 4 -10.99 -5.18 5.13
CA ILE A 4 -10.40 -6.47 4.78
C ILE A 4 -10.64 -7.45 5.90
N LYS A 5 -11.21 -8.62 5.55
CA LYS A 5 -11.30 -9.77 6.44
C LYS A 5 -10.64 -10.94 5.76
N SER A 6 -9.70 -11.55 6.42
CA SER A 6 -9.02 -12.72 5.88
C SER A 6 -8.94 -13.82 6.93
N GLU A 7 -8.98 -15.07 6.46
CA GLU A 7 -8.81 -16.23 7.33
C GLU A 7 -8.17 -17.36 6.54
N VAL A 8 -7.50 -18.25 7.25
CA VAL A 8 -6.91 -19.45 6.67
C VAL A 8 -7.70 -20.67 7.16
N LYS A 9 -8.29 -21.39 6.21
CA LYS A 9 -9.02 -22.63 6.48
C LYS A 9 -8.51 -23.73 5.57
N GLY A 10 -8.12 -24.85 6.15
CA GLY A 10 -7.67 -26.02 5.38
C GLY A 10 -6.50 -25.73 4.47
N GLY A 11 -5.59 -24.83 4.86
CA GLY A 11 -4.44 -24.43 4.06
C GLY A 11 -4.74 -23.41 2.96
N ILE A 12 -5.98 -22.95 2.85
CA ILE A 12 -6.39 -21.94 1.86
C ILE A 12 -6.63 -20.61 2.59
N CYS A 13 -5.97 -19.55 2.10
CA CYS A 13 -6.23 -18.19 2.57
C CYS A 13 -7.36 -17.58 1.76
N ASP A 14 -8.44 -17.21 2.45
CA ASP A 14 -9.60 -16.57 1.86
C ASP A 14 -9.72 -15.15 2.39
N ALA A 15 -10.04 -14.21 1.52
CA ALA A 15 -10.15 -12.81 1.88
C ALA A 15 -11.41 -12.19 1.30
N TYR A 16 -12.11 -11.43 2.15
CA TYR A 16 -13.22 -10.58 1.75
C TYR A 16 -12.77 -9.14 1.82
N VAL A 17 -12.95 -8.39 0.72
CA VAL A 17 -12.49 -7.02 0.60
C VAL A 17 -13.61 -6.10 0.16
N GLU A 18 -13.86 -5.03 0.92
CA GLU A 18 -14.73 -3.94 0.53
C GLU A 18 -13.87 -2.70 0.27
N LEU A 19 -14.05 -2.09 -0.90
CA LEU A 19 -13.35 -0.87 -1.29
C LEU A 19 -14.34 0.23 -1.61
N ASN A 20 -14.10 1.43 -1.10
CA ASN A 20 -14.90 2.60 -1.40
C ASN A 20 -13.99 3.84 -1.41
N GLY A 21 -14.11 4.65 -2.43
CA GLY A 21 -13.31 5.85 -2.62
C GLY A 21 -12.47 5.79 -3.88
N SER A 22 -11.67 6.83 -4.10
CA SER A 22 -10.74 6.89 -5.23
C SER A 22 -9.56 5.93 -5.01
N VAL A 23 -8.85 5.63 -6.09
CA VAL A 23 -7.62 4.81 -6.01
C VAL A 23 -6.62 5.42 -5.02
N ARG A 24 -6.45 6.73 -5.02
CA ARG A 24 -5.54 7.41 -4.09
C ARG A 24 -5.98 7.24 -2.64
N GLN A 25 -7.26 7.39 -2.36
CA GLN A 25 -7.80 7.18 -1.02
C GLN A 25 -7.58 5.74 -0.55
N ILE A 26 -7.79 4.78 -1.45
CA ILE A 26 -7.56 3.37 -1.15
C ILE A 26 -6.08 3.11 -0.83
N VAL A 27 -5.17 3.66 -1.63
CA VAL A 27 -3.72 3.52 -1.39
C VAL A 27 -3.32 4.15 -0.06
N GLU A 28 -3.84 5.34 0.27
CA GLU A 28 -3.58 6.00 1.55
C GLU A 28 -4.04 5.16 2.74
N GLU A 29 -5.28 4.67 2.67
CA GLU A 29 -5.86 3.87 3.76
C GLU A 29 -5.09 2.58 3.93
N LEU A 30 -4.75 1.91 2.83
CA LEU A 30 -3.97 0.67 2.88
C LEU A 30 -2.57 0.93 3.45
N GLY A 31 -1.90 1.99 3.00
CA GLY A 31 -0.59 2.37 3.51
C GLY A 31 -0.61 2.65 5.01
N THR A 32 -1.63 3.36 5.48
CA THR A 32 -1.83 3.63 6.91
C THR A 32 -2.05 2.34 7.69
N ALA A 33 -2.86 1.43 7.16
CA ALA A 33 -3.11 0.14 7.80
C ALA A 33 -1.83 -0.69 7.90
N VAL A 34 -1.03 -0.74 6.85
CA VAL A 34 0.27 -1.45 6.85
C VAL A 34 1.23 -0.83 7.87
N GLN A 35 1.28 0.50 7.96
CA GLN A 35 2.09 1.21 8.94
C GLN A 35 1.69 0.81 10.36
N GLN A 36 0.40 0.77 10.67
CA GLN A 36 -0.09 0.39 11.99
C GLN A 36 0.18 -1.07 12.31
N MET A 37 0.07 -1.96 11.32
CA MET A 37 0.45 -3.37 11.50
C MET A 37 1.93 -3.50 11.87
N HIS A 38 2.79 -2.80 11.14
CA HIS A 38 4.22 -2.80 11.39
C HIS A 38 4.54 -2.25 12.79
N ASP A 39 3.92 -1.13 13.17
CA ASP A 39 4.12 -0.54 14.49
C ASP A 39 3.66 -1.46 15.62
N THR A 40 2.55 -2.16 15.42
CA THR A 40 2.03 -3.12 16.39
C THR A 40 3.00 -4.30 16.56
N MET A 41 3.51 -4.84 15.45
CA MET A 41 4.51 -5.91 15.47
C MET A 41 5.78 -5.46 16.17
N ARG A 42 6.27 -4.25 15.85
CA ARG A 42 7.50 -3.70 16.44
C ARG A 42 7.40 -3.57 17.95
N ARG A 43 6.25 -3.17 18.46
CA ARG A 43 6.03 -3.05 19.91
C ARG A 43 6.07 -4.40 20.62
N ASN A 44 5.68 -5.47 19.92
CA ASN A 44 5.69 -6.81 20.47
C ASN A 44 7.04 -7.52 20.27
N ASP A 45 7.62 -7.40 19.07
CA ASP A 45 8.87 -8.06 18.69
C ASP A 45 9.46 -7.37 17.45
N GLU A 46 10.59 -6.71 17.63
CA GLU A 46 11.28 -5.99 16.54
C GLU A 46 11.73 -6.92 15.41
N THR A 47 12.10 -8.15 15.73
CA THR A 47 12.51 -9.13 14.72
C THR A 47 11.34 -9.49 13.81
N HIS A 48 10.16 -9.70 14.37
CA HIS A 48 8.95 -9.98 13.60
C HIS A 48 8.59 -8.80 12.69
N ALA A 49 8.74 -7.57 13.18
CA ALA A 49 8.50 -6.39 12.35
C ALA A 49 9.46 -6.30 11.17
N ALA A 50 10.73 -6.60 11.39
CA ALA A 50 11.75 -6.62 10.33
C ALA A 50 11.45 -7.70 9.28
N GLU A 51 11.07 -8.89 9.72
CA GLU A 51 10.67 -9.98 8.83
C GLU A 51 9.44 -9.62 8.02
N PHE A 52 8.42 -9.07 8.66
CA PHE A 52 7.20 -8.62 8.00
C PHE A 52 7.52 -7.62 6.89
N ARG A 53 8.32 -6.61 7.21
CA ARG A 53 8.70 -5.59 6.23
C ARG A 53 9.43 -6.19 5.05
N TYR A 54 10.40 -7.06 5.31
CA TYR A 54 11.19 -7.68 4.25
C TYR A 54 10.33 -8.56 3.34
N LEU A 55 9.59 -9.48 3.92
CA LEU A 55 8.76 -10.42 3.17
C LEU A 55 7.64 -9.71 2.41
N PHE A 56 6.97 -8.77 3.04
CA PHE A 56 5.89 -8.03 2.42
C PHE A 56 6.41 -7.16 1.27
N THR A 57 7.57 -6.53 1.44
CA THR A 57 8.20 -5.74 0.38
C THR A 57 8.51 -6.61 -0.84
N GLN A 58 9.07 -7.80 -0.64
CA GLN A 58 9.35 -8.73 -1.75
C GLN A 58 8.05 -9.12 -2.47
N LEU A 59 7.02 -9.47 -1.71
CA LEU A 59 5.74 -9.88 -2.28
C LEU A 59 5.08 -8.78 -3.11
N VAL A 60 5.17 -7.54 -2.67
CA VAL A 60 4.51 -6.39 -3.32
C VAL A 60 5.31 -5.86 -4.49
N THR A 61 6.65 -5.85 -4.41
CA THR A 61 7.48 -5.18 -5.41
C THR A 61 8.04 -6.09 -6.49
N ASP A 62 8.01 -7.41 -6.30
CA ASP A 62 8.50 -8.33 -7.32
C ASP A 62 7.56 -8.35 -8.53
N GLU A 63 8.13 -8.18 -9.71
CA GLU A 63 7.36 -8.17 -10.96
C GLU A 63 6.69 -9.50 -11.27
N HIS A 64 7.21 -10.60 -10.71
CA HIS A 64 6.65 -11.94 -10.88
C HIS A 64 5.72 -12.34 -9.74
N SER A 65 5.39 -11.43 -8.83
CA SER A 65 4.52 -11.72 -7.70
C SER A 65 3.12 -12.14 -8.17
N PRO A 66 2.57 -13.23 -7.60
CA PRO A 66 1.21 -13.66 -7.93
C PRO A 66 0.12 -12.69 -7.50
N LEU A 67 0.47 -11.63 -6.74
CA LEU A 67 -0.48 -10.55 -6.43
C LEU A 67 -0.92 -9.79 -7.67
N TRP A 68 -0.08 -9.77 -8.71
CA TRP A 68 -0.31 -8.98 -9.92
C TRP A 68 -0.57 -9.92 -11.11
N ASP A 69 -1.82 -10.35 -11.28
CA ASP A 69 -2.21 -11.30 -12.32
C ASP A 69 -2.37 -10.69 -13.72
N GLU A 70 -2.33 -9.37 -13.81
CA GLU A 70 -2.67 -8.64 -15.04
C GLU A 70 -1.45 -7.88 -15.56
N PRO A 71 -0.52 -8.55 -16.25
CA PRO A 71 0.74 -7.94 -16.64
C PRO A 71 0.60 -6.84 -17.69
N ASP A 72 -0.51 -6.81 -18.44
CA ASP A 72 -0.69 -5.88 -19.55
C ASP A 72 -1.37 -4.57 -19.17
N LEU A 73 -1.75 -4.40 -17.90
CA LEU A 73 -2.36 -3.16 -17.43
C LEU A 73 -1.31 -2.07 -17.30
N VAL A 74 -1.52 -0.97 -18.03
CA VAL A 74 -0.62 0.18 -18.00
C VAL A 74 -1.32 1.32 -17.26
N PRO A 75 -0.68 1.93 -16.24
CA PRO A 75 -1.27 3.07 -15.55
C PRO A 75 -1.35 4.29 -16.47
N SER A 76 -2.31 5.18 -16.21
CA SER A 76 -2.42 6.45 -16.93
C SER A 76 -1.21 7.34 -16.67
N ASP A 77 -0.99 8.33 -17.52
CA ASP A 77 0.10 9.29 -17.32
C ASP A 77 -0.04 10.04 -16.00
N LYS A 78 -1.27 10.35 -15.58
CA LYS A 78 -1.53 10.97 -14.28
C LYS A 78 -1.13 10.07 -13.12
N ALA A 79 -1.45 8.79 -13.23
CA ALA A 79 -1.07 7.81 -12.19
C ALA A 79 0.45 7.64 -12.12
N LYS A 80 1.13 7.61 -13.27
CA LYS A 80 2.60 7.55 -13.31
C LYS A 80 3.23 8.78 -12.67
N ALA A 81 2.73 9.98 -12.99
CA ALA A 81 3.22 11.22 -12.39
C ALA A 81 3.02 11.23 -10.88
N ALA A 82 1.86 10.77 -10.40
CA ALA A 82 1.58 10.66 -8.97
C ALA A 82 2.52 9.65 -8.30
N GLY A 83 2.76 8.51 -8.93
CA GLY A 83 3.68 7.50 -8.43
C GLY A 83 5.12 8.01 -8.35
N ASP A 84 5.57 8.74 -9.37
CA ASP A 84 6.90 9.34 -9.40
C ASP A 84 7.06 10.37 -8.28
N LEU A 85 6.04 11.18 -8.03
CA LEU A 85 6.05 12.15 -6.94
C LEU A 85 6.12 11.45 -5.58
N ILE A 86 5.33 10.40 -5.38
CA ILE A 86 5.37 9.59 -4.15
C ILE A 86 6.78 9.03 -3.96
N ALA A 87 7.38 8.46 -5.01
CA ALA A 87 8.72 7.90 -4.93
C ALA A 87 9.76 8.97 -4.55
N ASP A 88 9.64 10.18 -5.10
CA ASP A 88 10.52 11.30 -4.78
C ASP A 88 10.36 11.72 -3.31
N MET A 89 9.13 11.84 -2.83
CA MET A 89 8.86 12.18 -1.42
C MET A 89 9.42 11.12 -0.47
N LEU A 90 9.31 9.84 -0.83
CA LEU A 90 9.86 8.73 -0.04
C LEU A 90 11.40 8.82 0.03
N ARG A 91 12.06 9.14 -1.08
CA ARG A 91 13.52 9.32 -1.09
C ARG A 91 13.97 10.48 -0.22
N ARG A 92 13.15 11.52 -0.10
CA ARG A 92 13.42 12.67 0.77
C ARG A 92 13.14 12.39 2.24
N GLY A 93 12.57 11.22 2.55
CA GLY A 93 12.24 10.85 3.92
C GLY A 93 11.05 11.59 4.51
N LEU A 94 10.13 12.06 3.67
CA LEU A 94 8.95 12.78 4.15
C LEU A 94 7.99 11.84 4.89
N PRO A 95 7.35 12.32 5.98
CA PRO A 95 6.42 11.48 6.74
C PRO A 95 5.13 11.22 5.96
N MET A 96 4.44 10.15 6.33
CA MET A 96 3.20 9.72 5.67
C MET A 96 2.13 10.81 5.64
N ASP A 97 2.06 11.64 6.69
CA ASP A 97 1.09 12.73 6.76
C ASP A 97 1.25 13.75 5.63
N ILE A 98 2.50 14.06 5.28
CA ILE A 98 2.80 14.99 4.18
C ILE A 98 2.50 14.34 2.84
N ILE A 99 2.86 13.07 2.67
CA ILE A 99 2.57 12.31 1.46
C ILE A 99 1.05 12.28 1.23
N ARG A 100 0.29 11.96 2.26
CA ARG A 100 -1.17 11.90 2.19
C ARG A 100 -1.78 13.25 1.80
N LYS A 101 -1.38 14.33 2.46
CA LYS A 101 -1.87 15.68 2.15
C LYS A 101 -1.55 16.08 0.72
N THR A 102 -0.37 15.74 0.23
CA THR A 102 0.02 16.02 -1.14
C THR A 102 -0.86 15.24 -2.12
N MET A 103 -1.12 13.97 -1.86
CA MET A 103 -2.00 13.14 -2.69
C MET A 103 -3.42 13.70 -2.72
N GLU A 104 -3.96 14.10 -1.56
CA GLU A 104 -5.29 14.71 -1.46
C GLU A 104 -5.36 16.00 -2.26
N THR A 105 -4.34 16.86 -2.17
CA THR A 105 -4.27 18.11 -2.92
C THR A 105 -4.23 17.84 -4.42
N MET A 106 -3.43 16.88 -4.87
CA MET A 106 -3.36 16.51 -6.28
C MET A 106 -4.69 16.00 -6.79
N GLU A 107 -5.37 15.18 -6.02
CA GLU A 107 -6.70 14.66 -6.38
C GLU A 107 -7.72 15.78 -6.51
N ALA A 108 -7.74 16.73 -5.56
CA ALA A 108 -8.63 17.89 -5.60
C ALA A 108 -8.35 18.78 -6.80
N MET A 109 -7.12 18.84 -7.29
CA MET A 109 -6.74 19.60 -8.47
C MET A 109 -6.99 18.84 -9.78
N GLY A 110 -7.43 17.61 -9.71
CA GLY A 110 -7.65 16.77 -10.89
C GLY A 110 -6.37 16.25 -11.55
N VAL A 111 -5.32 16.16 -10.77
CA VAL A 111 -3.99 15.73 -11.27
C VAL A 111 -3.71 14.27 -10.91
#